data_ab6003d31d4d36b636cdd3c785cd2377
#
_entry.id   ab6003d31d4d36b636cdd3c785cd2377
#
_cell.length_a   1.000
_cell.length_b   1.000
_cell.length_c   1.000
_cell.angle_alpha   90.00
_cell.angle_beta   90.00
_cell.angle_gamma   90.00
#
_symmetry.space_group_name_H-M   'P 1'
#
loop_
_entity.id
_entity.type
_entity.pdbx_description
1 polymer ?
#
loop_
_entity_poly.entity_id
_entity_poly.type
_entity_poly.pdbx_seq_one_letter_code
_entity_poly.pdbx_strand_id
1 'polypeptide(L)'
;MPDLEYTLYQPQQLKSRVPALMLHGFATRGEQLYGGTSWIRQYLRAGYPVLIVTLPYHSDEYLKDPESMHAVDCKLPDNTSVRSRTIPFDSVPPVDAAGQPLTPMHLFTNLLAQLLRTVATENDLGVELEPRAHVIGFSFGARVGWELALTHPEAVASLTLGGLPLHDHLITLRAMLEAHEGTSASASADTPAADSTDEAIASFTSIIDNSPIQPDALLKFVRIPFGPFFDVPALRAGSPDLPAGHPGAHPHAPVAVVLGDADTIAADGAELYDMVRGNNPLNRFISLAGRDHVNALTSGAFRRGALAFAAEVEAAE
;
A
#
# COMPACT_ATOMS: atom_id res chain seq x y z
N MET A 1 2.89 0.95 17.80
CA MET A 1 2.04 1.41 16.68
C MET A 1 0.59 1.26 17.09
N PRO A 2 -0.35 2.08 16.57
CA PRO A 2 -1.78 1.88 16.78
C PRO A 2 -2.23 0.54 16.18
N ASP A 3 -3.40 0.06 16.65
CA ASP A 3 -4.01 -1.15 16.13
C ASP A 3 -4.32 -1.05 14.63
N LEU A 4 -4.38 -2.20 13.94
CA LEU A 4 -4.64 -2.25 12.52
C LEU A 4 -6.15 -2.21 12.26
N GLU A 5 -6.63 -1.11 11.72
CA GLU A 5 -8.02 -0.98 11.28
C GLU A 5 -8.20 -1.50 9.86
N TYR A 6 -9.30 -2.19 9.61
CA TYR A 6 -9.66 -2.64 8.28
C TYR A 6 -11.16 -2.66 8.05
N THR A 7 -11.55 -2.54 6.80
CA THR A 7 -12.95 -2.69 6.34
C THR A 7 -13.03 -3.75 5.25
N LEU A 8 -13.85 -4.77 5.48
CA LEU A 8 -14.18 -5.81 4.51
C LEU A 8 -15.49 -5.49 3.83
N TYR A 9 -15.46 -5.37 2.51
CA TYR A 9 -16.63 -5.25 1.63
C TYR A 9 -16.84 -6.56 0.90
N GLN A 10 -18.05 -7.11 0.98
CA GLN A 10 -18.36 -8.42 0.41
C GLN A 10 -19.42 -8.30 -0.67
N PRO A 11 -19.17 -8.82 -1.89
CA PRO A 11 -20.13 -8.77 -2.98
C PRO A 11 -21.31 -9.71 -2.70
N GLN A 12 -22.48 -9.40 -3.23
CA GLN A 12 -23.63 -10.31 -3.17
C GLN A 12 -23.35 -11.63 -3.90
N GLN A 13 -22.65 -11.56 -5.02
CA GLN A 13 -22.27 -12.73 -5.82
C GLN A 13 -20.75 -12.85 -5.85
N LEU A 14 -20.24 -13.87 -5.19
CA LEU A 14 -18.82 -14.18 -5.18
C LEU A 14 -18.43 -14.88 -6.49
N LYS A 15 -17.38 -14.37 -7.15
CA LYS A 15 -16.75 -15.02 -8.32
C LYS A 15 -15.34 -15.46 -8.00
N SER A 16 -14.63 -14.69 -7.19
CA SER A 16 -13.30 -15.04 -6.70
C SER A 16 -13.32 -15.28 -5.19
N ARG A 17 -12.60 -16.30 -4.73
CA ARG A 17 -12.33 -16.52 -3.31
C ARG A 17 -11.07 -15.78 -2.83
N VAL A 18 -10.30 -15.22 -3.74
CA VAL A 18 -9.12 -14.40 -3.44
C VAL A 18 -9.56 -12.95 -3.26
N PRO A 19 -9.51 -12.36 -2.06
CA PRO A 19 -9.87 -10.98 -1.85
C PRO A 19 -8.87 -10.00 -2.50
N ALA A 20 -9.34 -8.80 -2.84
CA ALA A 20 -8.49 -7.68 -3.20
C ALA A 20 -8.11 -6.90 -1.94
N LEU A 21 -6.84 -6.95 -1.54
CA LEU A 21 -6.29 -6.15 -0.44
C LEU A 21 -5.79 -4.81 -0.98
N MET A 22 -6.39 -3.72 -0.54
CA MET A 22 -6.06 -2.36 -0.98
C MET A 22 -5.33 -1.59 0.12
N LEU A 23 -4.11 -1.16 -0.19
CA LEU A 23 -3.18 -0.47 0.71
C LEU A 23 -2.94 0.95 0.20
N HIS A 24 -3.39 1.95 0.95
CA HIS A 24 -3.30 3.35 0.56
C HIS A 24 -1.91 3.95 0.79
N GLY A 25 -1.65 5.12 0.21
CA GLY A 25 -0.41 5.87 0.36
C GLY A 25 -0.36 6.71 1.64
N PHE A 26 0.82 7.29 1.89
CA PHE A 26 1.04 8.27 2.95
C PHE A 26 0.07 9.46 2.81
N ALA A 27 -0.35 10.03 3.95
CA ALA A 27 -1.18 11.24 4.04
C ALA A 27 -2.59 11.13 3.40
N THR A 28 -3.08 9.89 3.16
CA THR A 28 -4.42 9.62 2.61
C THR A 28 -5.18 8.60 3.48
N ARG A 29 -6.44 8.34 3.14
CA ARG A 29 -7.24 7.27 3.76
C ARG A 29 -7.72 6.27 2.71
N GLY A 30 -7.75 5.00 3.10
CA GLY A 30 -8.14 3.92 2.20
C GLY A 30 -9.56 4.07 1.66
N GLU A 31 -10.55 4.30 2.54
CA GLU A 31 -11.95 4.45 2.14
C GLU A 31 -12.16 5.68 1.26
N GLN A 32 -11.51 6.80 1.57
CA GLN A 32 -11.59 8.01 0.75
C GLN A 32 -10.98 7.78 -0.63
N LEU A 33 -9.79 7.19 -0.65
CA LEU A 33 -9.02 7.00 -1.85
C LEU A 33 -9.66 5.97 -2.80
N TYR A 34 -9.97 4.79 -2.29
CA TYR A 34 -10.51 3.69 -3.08
C TYR A 34 -12.04 3.73 -3.23
N GLY A 35 -12.77 4.25 -2.24
CA GLY A 35 -14.21 4.43 -2.29
C GLY A 35 -14.62 5.57 -3.21
N GLY A 36 -14.09 6.76 -2.99
CA GLY A 36 -14.39 7.96 -3.79
C GLY A 36 -14.02 7.84 -5.25
N THR A 37 -13.08 6.96 -5.60
CA THR A 37 -12.58 6.76 -6.97
C THR A 37 -13.12 5.49 -7.66
N SER A 38 -14.13 4.84 -7.08
CA SER A 38 -14.85 3.68 -7.64
C SER A 38 -14.05 2.36 -7.70
N TRP A 39 -12.93 2.22 -7.00
CA TRP A 39 -12.19 0.97 -6.93
C TRP A 39 -13.00 -0.14 -6.25
N ILE A 40 -13.50 0.13 -5.04
CA ILE A 40 -14.32 -0.82 -4.28
C ILE A 40 -15.48 -1.30 -5.14
N ARG A 41 -16.26 -0.37 -5.71
CA ARG A 41 -17.43 -0.69 -6.55
C ARG A 41 -17.08 -1.55 -7.75
N GLN A 42 -15.93 -1.29 -8.40
CA GLN A 42 -15.53 -2.06 -9.60
C GLN A 42 -15.17 -3.50 -9.25
N TYR A 43 -14.43 -3.73 -8.17
CA TYR A 43 -14.06 -5.06 -7.70
C TYR A 43 -15.26 -5.85 -7.19
N LEU A 44 -16.15 -5.23 -6.42
CA LEU A 44 -17.39 -5.85 -5.96
C LEU A 44 -18.30 -6.28 -7.12
N ARG A 45 -18.44 -5.46 -8.16
CA ARG A 45 -19.19 -5.81 -9.38
C ARG A 45 -18.55 -6.97 -10.16
N ALA A 46 -17.26 -7.09 -10.08
CA ALA A 46 -16.53 -8.21 -10.66
C ALA A 46 -16.59 -9.47 -9.80
N GLY A 47 -17.17 -9.39 -8.58
CA GLY A 47 -17.35 -10.51 -7.67
C GLY A 47 -16.17 -10.80 -6.75
N TYR A 48 -15.28 -9.83 -6.56
CA TYR A 48 -14.16 -9.91 -5.61
C TYR A 48 -14.55 -9.30 -4.27
N PRO A 49 -14.30 -9.97 -3.12
CA PRO A 49 -14.27 -9.30 -1.83
C PRO A 49 -13.17 -8.23 -1.81
N VAL A 50 -13.42 -7.11 -1.16
CA VAL A 50 -12.46 -6.00 -1.06
C VAL A 50 -12.12 -5.77 0.40
N LEU A 51 -10.84 -5.72 0.70
CA LEU A 51 -10.29 -5.46 2.01
C LEU A 51 -9.49 -4.15 1.97
N ILE A 52 -9.96 -3.14 2.67
CA ILE A 52 -9.25 -1.87 2.84
C ILE A 52 -8.57 -1.89 4.19
N VAL A 53 -7.28 -1.57 4.22
CA VAL A 53 -6.51 -1.46 5.46
C VAL A 53 -6.08 -0.01 5.66
N THR A 54 -6.24 0.48 6.87
CA THR A 54 -5.80 1.81 7.28
C THR A 54 -4.37 1.74 7.81
N LEU A 55 -3.47 2.55 7.24
CA LEU A 55 -2.09 2.67 7.72
C LEU A 55 -2.05 3.22 9.16
N PRO A 56 -1.01 2.89 9.94
CA PRO A 56 -0.83 3.48 11.27
C PRO A 56 -0.91 5.01 11.25
N TYR A 57 -1.56 5.61 12.25
CA TYR A 57 -1.78 7.07 12.37
C TYR A 57 -2.58 7.71 11.22
N HIS A 58 -3.40 6.91 10.49
CA HIS A 58 -4.28 7.40 9.42
C HIS A 58 -5.76 7.10 9.70
N SER A 59 -6.11 6.66 10.91
CA SER A 59 -7.47 6.38 11.35
C SER A 59 -8.27 7.66 11.63
N ASP A 60 -9.56 7.51 11.92
CA ASP A 60 -10.50 8.62 12.16
C ASP A 60 -10.06 9.57 13.26
N GLU A 61 -9.40 9.05 14.31
CA GLU A 61 -8.90 9.84 15.43
C GLU A 61 -7.82 10.86 15.05
N TYR A 62 -7.16 10.66 13.88
CA TYR A 62 -6.10 11.53 13.37
C TYR A 62 -6.57 12.48 12.26
N LEU A 63 -7.87 12.57 11.98
CA LEU A 63 -8.40 13.48 10.98
C LEU A 63 -8.38 14.94 11.44
N LYS A 64 -8.09 15.87 10.51
CA LYS A 64 -8.22 17.31 10.73
C LYS A 64 -9.67 17.70 11.01
N ASP A 65 -10.60 17.08 10.31
CA ASP A 65 -12.04 17.30 10.44
C ASP A 65 -12.78 15.96 10.27
N PRO A 66 -13.08 15.26 11.38
CA PRO A 66 -13.80 13.99 11.34
C PRO A 66 -15.22 14.11 10.77
N GLU A 67 -15.89 15.26 10.95
CA GLU A 67 -17.27 15.44 10.51
C GLU A 67 -17.39 15.57 8.99
N SER A 68 -16.40 16.19 8.33
CA SER A 68 -16.41 16.36 6.88
C SER A 68 -16.19 15.04 6.12
N MET A 69 -15.67 14.02 6.78
CA MET A 69 -15.24 12.76 6.16
C MET A 69 -16.30 11.66 6.16
N HIS A 70 -17.44 11.84 6.84
CA HIS A 70 -18.49 10.81 6.95
C HIS A 70 -19.26 10.52 5.66
N ALA A 71 -18.97 11.19 4.56
CA ALA A 71 -19.76 11.12 3.34
C ALA A 71 -18.97 10.74 2.09
N VAL A 72 -18.02 9.77 2.18
CA VAL A 72 -17.57 9.15 0.93
C VAL A 72 -18.67 8.22 0.44
N ASP A 73 -19.56 8.76 -0.41
CA ASP A 73 -20.59 7.96 -1.10
C ASP A 73 -19.89 7.00 -2.08
N CYS A 74 -19.51 5.84 -1.56
CA CYS A 74 -18.86 4.79 -2.36
C CYS A 74 -19.78 4.22 -3.44
N LYS A 75 -21.08 4.60 -3.47
CA LYS A 75 -22.10 4.06 -4.39
C LYS A 75 -21.94 2.55 -4.55
N LEU A 76 -21.92 1.87 -3.41
CA LEU A 76 -21.74 0.42 -3.37
C LEU A 76 -22.86 -0.29 -4.16
N PRO A 77 -22.59 -1.45 -4.76
CA PRO A 77 -23.66 -2.30 -5.30
C PRO A 77 -24.68 -2.67 -4.22
N ASP A 78 -25.94 -2.86 -4.63
CA ASP A 78 -26.99 -3.29 -3.72
C ASP A 78 -26.60 -4.61 -3.01
N ASN A 79 -27.02 -4.73 -1.75
CA ASN A 79 -26.71 -5.88 -0.90
C ASN A 79 -25.21 -6.18 -0.68
N THR A 80 -24.33 -5.15 -0.76
CA THR A 80 -22.96 -5.27 -0.30
C THR A 80 -22.95 -5.35 1.23
N SER A 81 -22.37 -6.41 1.80
CA SER A 81 -22.05 -6.46 3.24
C SER A 81 -20.78 -5.64 3.52
N VAL A 82 -20.79 -4.87 4.59
CA VAL A 82 -19.64 -4.05 5.02
C VAL A 82 -19.37 -4.31 6.49
N ARG A 83 -18.13 -4.67 6.81
CA ARG A 83 -17.69 -4.94 8.17
C ARG A 83 -16.35 -4.26 8.45
N SER A 84 -16.33 -3.33 9.42
CA SER A 84 -15.10 -2.71 9.93
C SER A 84 -14.70 -3.37 11.24
N ARG A 85 -13.41 -3.65 11.40
CA ARG A 85 -12.82 -4.26 12.59
C ARG A 85 -11.40 -3.75 12.81
N THR A 86 -10.86 -4.11 13.97
CA THR A 86 -9.51 -3.79 14.40
C THR A 86 -8.77 -5.06 14.80
N ILE A 87 -7.49 -5.16 14.45
CA ILE A 87 -6.60 -6.20 14.97
C ILE A 87 -5.59 -5.52 15.89
N PRO A 88 -5.47 -5.96 17.15
CA PRO A 88 -4.49 -5.41 18.06
C PRO A 88 -3.07 -5.60 17.54
N PHE A 89 -2.27 -4.54 17.60
CA PHE A 89 -0.89 -4.57 17.11
C PHE A 89 -0.01 -5.56 17.88
N ASP A 90 -0.30 -5.77 19.16
CA ASP A 90 0.38 -6.73 20.04
C ASP A 90 -0.07 -8.18 19.85
N SER A 91 -1.03 -8.43 18.93
CA SER A 91 -1.47 -9.80 18.59
C SER A 91 -0.42 -10.61 17.84
N VAL A 92 0.64 -9.98 17.32
CA VAL A 92 1.78 -10.66 16.69
C VAL A 92 3.02 -10.56 17.57
N PRO A 93 3.85 -11.62 17.65
CA PRO A 93 5.09 -11.58 18.42
C PRO A 93 6.03 -10.48 17.89
N PRO A 94 6.71 -9.72 18.76
CA PRO A 94 7.66 -8.69 18.35
C PRO A 94 9.03 -9.25 17.92
N VAL A 95 9.18 -10.56 17.94
CA VAL A 95 10.41 -11.29 17.58
C VAL A 95 10.11 -12.37 16.54
N ASP A 96 11.09 -12.71 15.74
CA ASP A 96 11.04 -13.84 14.82
C ASP A 96 11.21 -15.20 15.51
N ALA A 97 11.20 -16.30 14.76
CA ALA A 97 11.37 -17.65 15.28
C ALA A 97 12.76 -17.88 15.93
N ALA A 98 13.75 -17.05 15.61
CA ALA A 98 15.09 -17.08 16.21
C ALA A 98 15.21 -16.14 17.42
N GLY A 99 14.12 -15.46 17.83
CA GLY A 99 14.09 -14.52 18.94
C GLY A 99 14.71 -13.15 18.62
N GLN A 100 14.91 -12.83 17.35
CA GLN A 100 15.43 -11.51 16.95
C GLN A 100 14.28 -10.51 16.83
N PRO A 101 14.49 -9.24 17.25
CA PRO A 101 13.48 -8.19 17.13
C PRO A 101 13.09 -7.98 15.65
N LEU A 102 11.78 -7.95 15.38
CA LEU A 102 11.24 -7.62 14.08
C LEU A 102 11.24 -6.10 13.86
N THR A 103 11.47 -5.68 12.62
CA THR A 103 11.27 -4.28 12.24
C THR A 103 9.77 -3.94 12.29
N PRO A 104 9.39 -2.66 12.47
CA PRO A 104 7.99 -2.26 12.36
C PRO A 104 7.34 -2.66 11.04
N MET A 105 8.07 -2.70 9.93
CA MET A 105 7.55 -3.19 8.64
C MET A 105 7.22 -4.68 8.71
N HIS A 106 8.11 -5.52 9.26
CA HIS A 106 7.84 -6.96 9.42
C HIS A 106 6.68 -7.23 10.39
N LEU A 107 6.55 -6.44 11.45
CA LEU A 107 5.38 -6.55 12.34
C LEU A 107 4.08 -6.22 11.57
N PHE A 108 4.12 -5.20 10.73
CA PHE A 108 2.97 -4.79 9.93
C PHE A 108 2.60 -5.86 8.88
N THR A 109 3.58 -6.43 8.17
CA THR A 109 3.32 -7.53 7.22
C THR A 109 2.82 -8.79 7.91
N ASN A 110 3.30 -9.12 9.12
CA ASN A 110 2.79 -10.21 9.94
C ASN A 110 1.31 -10.01 10.31
N LEU A 111 0.92 -8.77 10.67
CA LEU A 111 -0.49 -8.41 10.93
C LEU A 111 -1.35 -8.57 9.68
N LEU A 112 -0.87 -8.15 8.50
CA LEU A 112 -1.59 -8.33 7.25
C LEU A 112 -1.78 -9.81 6.89
N ALA A 113 -0.75 -10.63 7.06
CA ALA A 113 -0.87 -12.07 6.85
C ALA A 113 -1.84 -12.73 7.85
N GLN A 114 -1.84 -12.29 9.12
CA GLN A 114 -2.83 -12.71 10.12
C GLN A 114 -4.24 -12.27 9.72
N LEU A 115 -4.41 -11.02 9.29
CA LEU A 115 -5.68 -10.48 8.81
C LEU A 115 -6.27 -11.35 7.69
N LEU A 116 -5.46 -11.69 6.68
CA LEU A 116 -5.93 -12.53 5.56
C LEU A 116 -6.40 -13.91 6.03
N ARG A 117 -5.69 -14.55 6.97
CA ARG A 117 -6.12 -15.82 7.58
C ARG A 117 -7.41 -15.66 8.37
N THR A 118 -7.58 -14.58 9.12
CA THR A 118 -8.80 -14.29 9.88
C THR A 118 -9.99 -14.08 8.97
N VAL A 119 -9.85 -13.24 7.93
CA VAL A 119 -10.92 -12.95 6.97
C VAL A 119 -11.29 -14.19 6.14
N ALA A 120 -10.36 -15.09 5.89
CA ALA A 120 -10.62 -16.34 5.16
C ALA A 120 -11.72 -17.17 5.83
N THR A 121 -11.74 -17.23 7.16
CA THR A 121 -12.69 -18.04 7.94
C THR A 121 -13.81 -17.22 8.58
N GLU A 122 -13.55 -15.97 8.95
CA GLU A 122 -14.47 -15.07 9.65
C GLU A 122 -15.11 -14.04 8.70
N ASN A 123 -15.91 -14.51 7.75
CA ASN A 123 -16.63 -13.64 6.82
C ASN A 123 -18.12 -13.97 6.78
N ASP A 124 -18.95 -13.08 6.18
CA ASP A 124 -20.41 -13.22 6.13
C ASP A 124 -20.91 -13.91 4.86
N LEU A 125 -20.02 -14.38 3.99
CA LEU A 125 -20.39 -15.01 2.71
C LEU A 125 -20.85 -16.46 2.88
N GLY A 126 -20.63 -17.07 4.06
CA GLY A 126 -20.92 -18.50 4.28
C GLY A 126 -20.04 -19.45 3.48
N VAL A 127 -18.94 -18.94 2.92
CA VAL A 127 -17.90 -19.70 2.20
C VAL A 127 -16.54 -19.29 2.69
N GLU A 128 -15.59 -20.21 2.69
CA GLU A 128 -14.20 -19.93 3.02
C GLU A 128 -13.54 -19.15 1.87
N LEU A 129 -12.89 -18.04 2.20
CA LEU A 129 -12.03 -17.30 1.29
C LEU A 129 -10.62 -17.89 1.32
N GLU A 130 -9.79 -17.54 0.34
CA GLU A 130 -8.38 -17.92 0.38
C GLU A 130 -7.62 -17.00 1.36
N PRO A 131 -6.65 -17.55 2.13
CA PRO A 131 -5.85 -16.75 3.07
C PRO A 131 -4.72 -15.98 2.35
N ARG A 132 -4.93 -15.65 1.07
CA ARG A 132 -4.04 -14.82 0.23
C ARG A 132 -4.87 -13.79 -0.50
N ALA A 133 -4.24 -12.76 -1.05
CA ALA A 133 -4.92 -11.64 -1.69
C ALA A 133 -4.26 -11.20 -3.00
N HIS A 134 -5.05 -10.61 -3.89
CA HIS A 134 -4.55 -9.68 -4.91
C HIS A 134 -4.26 -8.36 -4.22
N VAL A 135 -2.98 -8.05 -4.01
CA VAL A 135 -2.57 -6.83 -3.30
C VAL A 135 -2.47 -5.66 -4.27
N ILE A 136 -3.24 -4.61 -4.00
CA ILE A 136 -3.22 -3.35 -4.74
C ILE A 136 -2.68 -2.28 -3.79
N GLY A 137 -1.43 -1.91 -3.95
CA GLY A 137 -0.79 -0.87 -3.16
C GLY A 137 -0.54 0.39 -3.97
N PHE A 138 -0.60 1.54 -3.31
CA PHE A 138 -0.21 2.81 -3.90
C PHE A 138 0.82 3.53 -3.03
N SER A 139 1.91 4.02 -3.65
CA SER A 139 2.97 4.75 -2.95
C SER A 139 3.50 3.94 -1.74
N PHE A 140 3.42 4.44 -0.52
CA PHE A 140 3.81 3.69 0.67
C PHE A 140 3.04 2.36 0.82
N GLY A 141 1.75 2.32 0.45
CA GLY A 141 0.99 1.07 0.42
C GLY A 141 1.53 0.05 -0.59
N ALA A 142 2.12 0.51 -1.69
CA ALA A 142 2.81 -0.37 -2.64
C ALA A 142 4.10 -0.95 -2.04
N ARG A 143 4.85 -0.15 -1.26
CA ARG A 143 5.99 -0.65 -0.48
C ARG A 143 5.57 -1.73 0.52
N VAL A 144 4.49 -1.50 1.26
CA VAL A 144 3.95 -2.50 2.20
C VAL A 144 3.56 -3.79 1.46
N GLY A 145 2.91 -3.67 0.30
CA GLY A 145 2.55 -4.82 -0.53
C GLY A 145 3.78 -5.61 -1.01
N TRP A 146 4.83 -4.91 -1.42
CA TRP A 146 6.12 -5.52 -1.79
C TRP A 146 6.72 -6.30 -0.62
N GLU A 147 6.83 -5.67 0.55
CA GLU A 147 7.36 -6.31 1.76
C GLU A 147 6.52 -7.51 2.21
N LEU A 148 5.19 -7.42 2.10
CA LEU A 148 4.30 -8.55 2.37
C LEU A 148 4.62 -9.73 1.45
N ALA A 149 4.86 -9.50 0.16
CA ALA A 149 5.18 -10.56 -0.78
C ALA A 149 6.57 -11.17 -0.55
N LEU A 150 7.51 -10.44 0.04
CA LEU A 150 8.83 -10.96 0.41
C LEU A 150 8.81 -11.76 1.71
N THR A 151 8.01 -11.31 2.70
CA THR A 151 7.96 -11.91 4.04
C THR A 151 6.91 -13.02 4.14
N HIS A 152 5.83 -12.93 3.38
CA HIS A 152 4.69 -13.86 3.36
C HIS A 152 4.26 -14.16 1.92
N PRO A 153 5.11 -14.81 1.11
CA PRO A 153 4.78 -15.08 -0.30
C PRO A 153 3.49 -15.90 -0.47
N GLU A 154 3.14 -16.73 0.51
CA GLU A 154 1.90 -17.51 0.54
C GLU A 154 0.65 -16.63 0.70
N ALA A 155 0.78 -15.43 1.23
CA ALA A 155 -0.33 -14.49 1.45
C ALA A 155 -0.64 -13.60 0.23
N VAL A 156 0.16 -13.72 -0.85
CA VAL A 156 0.05 -12.84 -2.02
C VAL A 156 -0.18 -13.64 -3.29
N ALA A 157 -1.34 -13.48 -3.91
CA ALA A 157 -1.67 -14.08 -5.22
C ALA A 157 -1.09 -13.23 -6.36
N SER A 158 -1.18 -11.91 -6.27
CA SER A 158 -0.55 -10.97 -7.22
C SER A 158 -0.29 -9.62 -6.57
N LEU A 159 0.64 -8.85 -7.14
CA LEU A 159 0.97 -7.49 -6.73
C LEU A 159 0.64 -6.48 -7.83
N THR A 160 -0.12 -5.46 -7.51
CA THR A 160 -0.28 -4.26 -8.33
C THR A 160 0.30 -3.07 -7.57
N LEU A 161 1.43 -2.55 -8.03
CA LEU A 161 2.24 -1.55 -7.36
C LEU A 161 2.14 -0.22 -8.10
N GLY A 162 1.30 0.69 -7.59
CA GLY A 162 1.11 2.01 -8.16
C GLY A 162 2.01 3.06 -7.50
N GLY A 163 2.72 3.86 -8.30
CA GLY A 163 3.52 4.99 -7.81
C GLY A 163 4.55 4.59 -6.75
N LEU A 164 5.19 3.42 -6.90
CA LEU A 164 6.23 2.96 -5.96
C LEU A 164 7.59 3.49 -6.41
N PRO A 165 8.21 4.43 -5.64
CA PRO A 165 9.57 4.88 -5.92
C PRO A 165 10.60 3.84 -5.48
N LEU A 166 11.80 3.85 -6.08
CA LEU A 166 12.95 3.07 -5.60
C LEU A 166 13.65 3.74 -4.41
N HIS A 167 13.53 5.07 -4.28
CA HIS A 167 14.16 5.83 -3.21
C HIS A 167 13.25 6.00 -2.00
N ASP A 168 13.84 6.04 -0.80
CA ASP A 168 13.10 6.28 0.44
C ASP A 168 12.87 7.78 0.65
N HIS A 169 11.67 8.23 0.32
CA HIS A 169 11.26 9.61 0.55
C HIS A 169 10.81 9.91 1.99
N LEU A 170 10.70 8.91 2.89
CA LEU A 170 10.28 9.15 4.28
C LEU A 170 11.27 10.07 5.02
N ILE A 171 12.57 10.02 4.67
CA ILE A 171 13.59 10.91 5.25
C ILE A 171 13.30 12.37 4.87
N THR A 172 13.02 12.62 3.60
CA THR A 172 12.66 13.97 3.10
C THR A 172 11.36 14.46 3.71
N LEU A 173 10.32 13.62 3.72
CA LEU A 173 9.02 13.92 4.33
C LEU A 173 9.15 14.23 5.81
N ARG A 174 9.99 13.50 6.54
CA ARG A 174 10.28 13.76 7.95
C ARG A 174 10.90 15.13 8.13
N ALA A 175 11.94 15.46 7.37
CA ALA A 175 12.58 16.77 7.44
C ALA A 175 11.61 17.93 7.14
N MET A 176 10.73 17.78 6.14
CA MET A 176 9.70 18.77 5.78
C MET A 176 8.68 18.95 6.92
N LEU A 177 8.17 17.87 7.51
CA LEU A 177 7.21 17.93 8.61
C LEU A 177 7.83 18.51 9.90
N GLU A 178 9.08 18.15 10.20
CA GLU A 178 9.82 18.73 11.33
C GLU A 178 10.09 20.24 11.16
N ALA A 179 10.39 20.67 9.93
CA ALA A 179 10.51 22.09 9.61
C ALA A 179 9.18 22.85 9.77
N HIS A 180 8.07 22.21 9.41
CA HIS A 180 6.73 22.78 9.58
C HIS A 180 6.35 22.94 11.08
N GLU A 181 6.69 21.96 11.93
CA GLU A 181 6.55 22.11 13.39
C GLU A 181 7.55 23.12 13.98
N GLY A 182 8.77 23.15 13.43
CA GLY A 182 9.93 23.92 13.93
C GLY A 182 9.94 25.39 13.56
N THR A 183 8.86 25.97 13.04
CA THR A 183 8.68 27.44 13.04
C THR A 183 8.64 28.01 14.46
N SER A 184 8.80 27.17 15.49
CA SER A 184 9.06 27.57 16.89
C SER A 184 10.40 27.10 17.47
N ALA A 185 11.31 26.42 16.75
CA ALA A 185 12.65 26.07 17.25
C ALA A 185 13.66 25.92 16.09
N SER A 186 14.81 26.60 16.23
CA SER A 186 15.92 26.71 15.28
C SER A 186 16.28 25.41 14.55
N ALA A 187 16.16 25.42 13.21
CA ALA A 187 16.61 24.34 12.35
C ALA A 187 18.15 24.23 12.35
N SER A 188 18.68 23.05 12.66
CA SER A 188 20.08 22.71 12.39
C SER A 188 20.22 22.31 10.92
N ALA A 189 21.11 22.99 10.20
CA ALA A 189 21.24 23.00 8.75
C ALA A 189 22.05 21.82 8.16
N ASP A 190 22.05 20.63 8.78
CA ASP A 190 22.89 19.49 8.36
C ASP A 190 22.11 18.20 8.08
N THR A 191 21.02 18.30 7.32
CA THR A 191 20.39 17.07 6.77
C THR A 191 20.78 16.98 5.29
N PRO A 192 21.47 15.94 4.82
CA PRO A 192 21.72 15.76 3.40
C PRO A 192 20.37 15.70 2.70
N ALA A 193 20.16 16.62 1.74
CA ALA A 193 19.03 16.53 0.83
C ALA A 193 19.10 15.16 0.16
N ALA A 194 18.11 14.30 0.45
CA ALA A 194 17.89 13.14 -0.40
C ALA A 194 17.74 13.66 -1.84
N ASP A 195 18.11 12.85 -2.85
CA ASP A 195 18.09 13.18 -4.29
C ASP A 195 16.69 13.56 -4.84
N SER A 196 15.90 14.28 -4.05
CA SER A 196 14.57 14.76 -4.43
C SER A 196 14.71 16.01 -5.27
N THR A 197 14.11 16.01 -6.45
CA THR A 197 14.01 17.19 -7.30
C THR A 197 13.11 18.24 -6.65
N ASP A 198 13.26 19.52 -7.02
CA ASP A 198 12.35 20.60 -6.57
C ASP A 198 10.89 20.28 -6.86
N GLU A 199 10.60 19.56 -7.94
CA GLU A 199 9.26 19.09 -8.33
C GLU A 199 8.71 18.04 -7.38
N ALA A 200 9.54 17.09 -6.93
CA ALA A 200 9.13 16.10 -5.92
C ALA A 200 8.82 16.77 -4.58
N ILE A 201 9.63 17.75 -4.17
CA ILE A 201 9.40 18.56 -2.96
C ILE A 201 8.07 19.32 -3.06
N ALA A 202 7.79 19.96 -4.20
CA ALA A 202 6.50 20.63 -4.43
C ALA A 202 5.32 19.66 -4.35
N SER A 203 5.47 18.46 -4.91
CA SER A 203 4.46 17.40 -4.84
C SER A 203 4.22 16.94 -3.40
N PHE A 204 5.27 16.75 -2.59
CA PHE A 204 5.14 16.41 -1.17
C PHE A 204 4.45 17.50 -0.37
N THR A 205 4.80 18.78 -0.60
CA THR A 205 4.15 19.92 0.03
C THR A 205 2.63 19.87 -0.27
N SER A 206 2.28 19.69 -1.54
CA SER A 206 0.87 19.57 -1.93
C SER A 206 0.15 18.39 -1.24
N ILE A 207 0.81 17.24 -1.10
CA ILE A 207 0.26 16.06 -0.42
C ILE A 207 -0.01 16.36 1.06
N ILE A 208 0.92 16.99 1.76
CA ILE A 208 0.82 17.31 3.19
C ILE A 208 -0.29 18.38 3.41
N ASP A 209 -0.29 19.44 2.60
CA ASP A 209 -1.26 20.54 2.74
C ASP A 209 -2.69 20.09 2.51
N ASN A 210 -2.90 19.23 1.50
CA ASN A 210 -4.20 18.67 1.15
C ASN A 210 -4.57 17.39 1.91
N SER A 211 -3.69 16.91 2.79
CA SER A 211 -3.97 15.72 3.59
C SER A 211 -5.15 15.93 4.53
N PRO A 212 -6.07 14.98 4.66
CA PRO A 212 -7.09 15.00 5.70
C PRO A 212 -6.52 14.67 7.10
N ILE A 213 -5.28 14.17 7.17
CA ILE A 213 -4.63 13.72 8.41
C ILE A 213 -3.93 14.89 9.09
N GLN A 214 -3.98 14.94 10.41
CA GLN A 214 -3.29 15.93 11.21
C GLN A 214 -1.76 15.86 11.02
N PRO A 215 -1.04 16.99 10.94
CA PRO A 215 0.41 17.00 10.70
C PRO A 215 1.22 16.23 11.76
N ASP A 216 0.81 16.30 13.04
CA ASP A 216 1.49 15.58 14.13
C ASP A 216 1.34 14.05 13.99
N ALA A 217 0.23 13.56 13.45
CA ALA A 217 0.03 12.14 13.15
C ALA A 217 0.89 11.70 11.96
N LEU A 218 0.99 12.54 10.92
CA LEU A 218 1.90 12.29 9.79
C LEU A 218 3.36 12.25 10.25
N LEU A 219 3.76 13.14 11.16
CA LEU A 219 5.09 13.14 11.75
C LEU A 219 5.36 11.88 12.59
N LYS A 220 4.39 11.43 13.40
CA LYS A 220 4.49 10.15 14.12
C LYS A 220 4.71 8.99 13.16
N PHE A 221 4.00 8.97 12.02
CA PHE A 221 4.14 7.95 10.99
C PHE A 221 5.55 7.93 10.38
N VAL A 222 6.06 9.07 9.88
CA VAL A 222 7.39 9.11 9.23
C VAL A 222 8.55 8.89 10.20
N ARG A 223 8.31 8.98 11.52
CA ARG A 223 9.28 8.64 12.56
C ARG A 223 9.34 7.14 12.88
N ILE A 224 8.40 6.34 12.36
CA ILE A 224 8.46 4.87 12.54
C ILE A 224 9.69 4.34 11.79
N PRO A 225 10.59 3.60 12.44
CA PRO A 225 11.75 3.01 11.78
C PRO A 225 11.34 1.74 11.01
N PHE A 226 10.67 1.91 9.87
CA PHE A 226 10.15 0.79 9.07
C PHE A 226 11.23 -0.19 8.59
N GLY A 227 12.49 0.17 8.67
CA GLY A 227 13.61 -0.60 8.17
C GLY A 227 14.12 -0.08 6.82
N PRO A 228 15.13 -0.74 6.25
CA PRO A 228 15.68 -0.32 4.97
C PRO A 228 14.61 -0.33 3.89
N PHE A 229 14.76 0.58 2.91
CA PHE A 229 13.89 0.60 1.74
C PHE A 229 14.34 -0.48 0.74
N PHE A 230 14.75 -0.15 -0.46
CA PHE A 230 15.34 -1.11 -1.38
C PHE A 230 16.86 -1.15 -1.27
N ASP A 231 17.43 -2.36 -1.32
CA ASP A 231 18.82 -2.54 -1.71
C ASP A 231 18.87 -2.61 -3.25
N VAL A 232 18.89 -1.44 -3.90
CA VAL A 232 18.81 -1.34 -5.36
C VAL A 232 19.95 -2.10 -6.06
N PRO A 233 21.22 -2.06 -5.61
CA PRO A 233 22.28 -2.91 -6.16
C PRO A 233 21.96 -4.40 -6.11
N ALA A 234 21.49 -4.92 -4.97
CA ALA A 234 21.13 -6.32 -4.82
C ALA A 234 19.88 -6.69 -5.63
N LEU A 235 18.86 -5.81 -5.63
CA LEU A 235 17.63 -5.97 -6.42
C LEU A 235 17.98 -6.05 -7.92
N ARG A 236 18.86 -5.17 -8.41
CA ARG A 236 19.34 -5.17 -9.81
C ARG A 236 20.15 -6.41 -10.16
N ALA A 237 20.91 -6.95 -9.21
CA ALA A 237 21.66 -8.18 -9.39
C ALA A 237 20.77 -9.42 -9.51
N GLY A 238 19.54 -9.37 -8.98
CA GLY A 238 18.55 -10.43 -9.10
C GLY A 238 18.99 -11.75 -8.44
N SER A 239 19.67 -11.68 -7.29
CA SER A 239 20.19 -12.88 -6.63
C SER A 239 19.06 -13.77 -6.09
N PRO A 240 18.97 -15.04 -6.54
CA PRO A 240 17.92 -15.96 -6.08
C PRO A 240 18.13 -16.45 -4.64
N ASP A 241 19.33 -16.28 -4.09
CA ASP A 241 19.73 -16.85 -2.78
C ASP A 241 19.55 -15.87 -1.62
N LEU A 242 18.89 -14.72 -1.85
CA LEU A 242 18.66 -13.76 -0.79
C LEU A 242 17.60 -14.28 0.20
N PRO A 243 17.80 -14.08 1.51
CA PRO A 243 16.81 -14.52 2.50
C PRO A 243 15.47 -13.82 2.31
N ALA A 244 14.40 -14.49 2.73
CA ALA A 244 13.06 -13.91 2.73
C ALA A 244 13.04 -12.57 3.48
N GLY A 245 12.40 -11.56 2.89
CA GLY A 245 12.37 -10.20 3.45
C GLY A 245 13.64 -9.38 3.22
N HIS A 246 14.63 -9.87 2.47
CA HIS A 246 15.80 -9.06 2.13
C HIS A 246 15.41 -7.93 1.16
N PRO A 247 15.86 -6.66 1.40
CA PRO A 247 15.46 -5.49 0.58
C PRO A 247 15.83 -5.57 -0.90
N GLY A 248 16.72 -6.50 -1.27
CA GLY A 248 17.14 -6.78 -2.64
C GLY A 248 16.50 -8.04 -3.24
N ALA A 249 15.58 -8.69 -2.53
CA ALA A 249 14.89 -9.88 -3.04
C ALA A 249 13.72 -9.48 -3.96
N HIS A 250 13.34 -10.42 -4.82
CA HIS A 250 12.20 -10.25 -5.74
C HIS A 250 10.98 -11.06 -5.27
N PRO A 251 9.76 -10.51 -5.38
CA PRO A 251 8.55 -11.27 -5.14
C PRO A 251 8.42 -12.47 -6.09
N HIS A 252 7.90 -13.59 -5.57
CA HIS A 252 7.54 -14.74 -6.40
C HIS A 252 6.19 -14.56 -7.10
N ALA A 253 5.27 -13.83 -6.46
CA ALA A 253 3.97 -13.51 -7.05
C ALA A 253 4.12 -12.65 -8.31
N PRO A 254 3.20 -12.78 -9.30
CA PRO A 254 3.15 -11.89 -10.45
C PRO A 254 3.04 -10.42 -10.05
N VAL A 255 3.74 -9.53 -10.75
CA VAL A 255 3.82 -8.09 -10.44
C VAL A 255 3.36 -7.23 -11.62
N ALA A 256 2.43 -6.32 -11.37
CA ALA A 256 2.09 -5.20 -12.26
C ALA A 256 2.64 -3.91 -11.64
N VAL A 257 3.62 -3.28 -12.29
CA VAL A 257 4.09 -1.94 -11.93
C VAL A 257 3.29 -0.91 -12.69
N VAL A 258 2.69 0.04 -11.99
CA VAL A 258 1.79 1.07 -12.55
C VAL A 258 2.33 2.46 -12.24
N LEU A 259 2.58 3.25 -13.27
CA LEU A 259 3.22 4.55 -13.13
C LEU A 259 2.55 5.61 -13.99
N GLY A 260 2.33 6.79 -13.42
CA GLY A 260 1.98 7.98 -14.18
C GLY A 260 3.20 8.54 -14.91
N ASP A 261 3.07 8.94 -16.16
CA ASP A 261 4.19 9.51 -16.93
C ASP A 261 4.59 10.92 -16.48
N ALA A 262 3.78 11.55 -15.63
CA ALA A 262 4.06 12.83 -14.95
C ALA A 262 4.33 12.64 -13.44
N ASP A 263 4.54 11.41 -12.97
CA ASP A 263 4.81 11.13 -11.56
C ASP A 263 6.27 11.43 -11.22
N THR A 264 6.52 12.58 -10.60
CA THR A 264 7.87 13.03 -10.22
C THR A 264 8.37 12.40 -8.91
N ILE A 265 7.48 11.83 -8.10
CA ILE A 265 7.85 11.14 -6.84
C ILE A 265 8.36 9.72 -7.14
N ALA A 266 7.70 9.03 -8.04
CA ALA A 266 8.05 7.66 -8.42
C ALA A 266 8.64 7.58 -9.84
N ALA A 267 9.38 8.62 -10.26
CA ALA A 267 9.96 8.71 -11.61
C ALA A 267 10.88 7.51 -11.94
N ASP A 268 11.53 6.93 -10.93
CA ASP A 268 12.39 5.74 -11.01
C ASP A 268 11.61 4.39 -10.98
N GLY A 269 10.30 4.43 -10.79
CA GLY A 269 9.46 3.22 -10.71
C GLY A 269 9.46 2.35 -11.97
N ALA A 270 9.74 2.92 -13.15
CA ALA A 270 9.92 2.14 -14.37
C ALA A 270 11.14 1.20 -14.29
N GLU A 271 12.20 1.64 -13.61
CA GLU A 271 13.40 0.82 -13.39
C GLU A 271 13.09 -0.41 -12.54
N LEU A 272 12.18 -0.30 -11.56
CA LEU A 272 11.71 -1.44 -10.78
C LEU A 272 11.10 -2.52 -11.69
N TYR A 273 10.29 -2.12 -12.68
CA TYR A 273 9.76 -3.08 -13.65
C TYR A 273 10.86 -3.77 -14.44
N ASP A 274 11.86 -3.02 -14.90
CA ASP A 274 12.98 -3.61 -15.66
C ASP A 274 13.75 -4.68 -14.85
N MET A 275 13.83 -4.50 -13.53
CA MET A 275 14.48 -5.48 -12.64
C MET A 275 13.64 -6.75 -12.46
N VAL A 276 12.30 -6.66 -12.46
CA VAL A 276 11.44 -7.80 -12.15
C VAL A 276 10.80 -8.48 -13.37
N ARG A 277 10.78 -7.83 -14.54
CA ARG A 277 10.02 -8.29 -15.72
C ARG A 277 10.32 -9.72 -16.17
N GLY A 278 11.52 -10.21 -15.90
CA GLY A 278 11.96 -11.56 -16.28
C GLY A 278 11.56 -12.66 -15.28
N ASN A 279 11.11 -12.31 -14.08
CA ASN A 279 10.92 -13.29 -13.01
C ASN A 279 9.60 -14.06 -13.13
N ASN A 280 8.60 -13.47 -13.77
CA ASN A 280 7.29 -14.09 -13.98
C ASN A 280 6.74 -13.65 -15.33
N PRO A 281 6.21 -14.56 -16.18
CA PRO A 281 5.70 -14.23 -17.51
C PRO A 281 4.48 -13.32 -17.48
N LEU A 282 3.76 -13.22 -16.35
CA LEU A 282 2.63 -12.35 -16.17
C LEU A 282 3.03 -10.93 -15.74
N ASN A 283 4.32 -10.70 -15.39
CA ASN A 283 4.77 -9.37 -15.00
C ASN A 283 4.56 -8.34 -16.12
N ARG A 284 4.03 -7.16 -15.74
CA ARG A 284 3.71 -6.12 -16.69
C ARG A 284 3.96 -4.73 -16.18
N PHE A 285 4.09 -3.80 -17.11
CA PHE A 285 4.13 -2.36 -16.87
C PHE A 285 2.86 -1.71 -17.40
N ILE A 286 2.25 -0.84 -16.60
CA ILE A 286 1.07 -0.07 -16.99
C ILE A 286 1.42 1.41 -16.86
N SER A 287 1.61 2.10 -17.98
CA SER A 287 1.80 3.54 -18.03
C SER A 287 0.46 4.27 -18.04
N LEU A 288 0.35 5.32 -17.26
CA LEU A 288 -0.85 6.16 -17.13
C LEU A 288 -0.56 7.55 -17.70
N ALA A 289 -1.01 7.78 -18.94
CA ALA A 289 -0.76 9.03 -19.65
C ALA A 289 -1.35 10.24 -18.93
N GLY A 290 -0.53 11.29 -18.74
CA GLY A 290 -0.89 12.56 -18.11
C GLY A 290 -1.23 12.43 -16.62
N ARG A 291 -0.75 11.39 -15.92
CA ARG A 291 -1.00 11.21 -14.50
C ARG A 291 0.24 11.47 -13.68
N ASP A 292 0.06 12.29 -12.64
CA ASP A 292 1.04 12.52 -11.59
C ASP A 292 0.79 11.58 -10.40
N HIS A 293 1.60 11.70 -9.35
CA HIS A 293 1.49 10.87 -8.14
C HIS A 293 0.13 11.01 -7.44
N VAL A 294 -0.45 12.21 -7.40
CA VAL A 294 -1.68 12.50 -6.65
C VAL A 294 -2.91 11.94 -7.37
N ASN A 295 -2.95 12.07 -8.70
CA ASN A 295 -4.14 11.76 -9.49
C ASN A 295 -4.12 10.38 -10.19
N ALA A 296 -3.02 9.62 -10.07
CA ALA A 296 -2.88 8.30 -10.70
C ALA A 296 -3.99 7.33 -10.29
N LEU A 297 -4.35 7.28 -9.02
CA LEU A 297 -5.43 6.40 -8.51
C LEU A 297 -6.82 6.74 -9.01
N THR A 298 -7.05 7.97 -9.51
CA THR A 298 -8.31 8.35 -10.14
C THR A 298 -8.45 7.77 -11.55
N SER A 299 -7.37 7.24 -12.13
CA SER A 299 -7.33 6.70 -13.48
C SER A 299 -8.20 5.46 -13.65
N GLY A 300 -9.13 5.52 -14.59
CA GLY A 300 -9.90 4.34 -14.99
C GLY A 300 -9.03 3.26 -15.65
N ALA A 301 -7.92 3.65 -16.30
CA ALA A 301 -6.97 2.71 -16.89
C ALA A 301 -6.26 1.91 -15.78
N PHE A 302 -5.83 2.56 -14.70
CA PHE A 302 -5.24 1.87 -13.56
C PHE A 302 -6.20 0.82 -12.99
N ARG A 303 -7.41 1.23 -12.59
CA ARG A 303 -8.40 0.32 -12.00
C ARG A 303 -8.72 -0.89 -12.89
N ARG A 304 -8.96 -0.64 -14.18
CA ARG A 304 -9.25 -1.74 -15.13
C ARG A 304 -8.03 -2.63 -15.33
N GLY A 305 -6.84 -2.05 -15.42
CA GLY A 305 -5.59 -2.79 -15.58
C GLY A 305 -5.31 -3.70 -14.38
N ALA A 306 -5.49 -3.19 -13.16
CA ALA A 306 -5.33 -3.95 -11.93
C ALA A 306 -6.34 -5.11 -11.83
N LEU A 307 -7.62 -4.85 -12.12
CA LEU A 307 -8.65 -5.89 -12.10
C LEU A 307 -8.41 -6.96 -13.18
N ALA A 308 -8.05 -6.55 -14.40
CA ALA A 308 -7.73 -7.49 -15.48
C ALA A 308 -6.50 -8.34 -15.13
N PHE A 309 -5.51 -7.75 -14.47
CA PHE A 309 -4.34 -8.47 -14.00
C PHE A 309 -4.68 -9.54 -12.96
N ALA A 310 -5.48 -9.20 -11.95
CA ALA A 310 -5.95 -10.17 -10.97
C ALA A 310 -6.68 -11.35 -11.63
N ALA A 311 -7.61 -11.07 -12.54
CA ALA A 311 -8.36 -12.10 -13.25
C ALA A 311 -7.48 -12.98 -14.16
N GLU A 312 -6.43 -12.43 -14.77
CA GLU A 312 -5.49 -13.18 -15.59
C GLU A 312 -4.60 -14.10 -14.76
N VAL A 313 -4.18 -13.63 -13.56
CA VAL A 313 -3.42 -14.47 -12.62
C VAL A 313 -4.27 -15.67 -12.18
N GLU A 314 -5.52 -15.46 -11.77
CA GLU A 314 -6.42 -16.58 -11.40
C GLU A 314 -6.68 -17.55 -12.56
N ALA A 315 -6.72 -17.05 -13.80
CA ALA A 315 -6.94 -17.90 -14.96
C ALA A 315 -5.70 -18.73 -15.35
N ALA A 316 -4.52 -18.35 -14.84
CA ALA A 316 -3.25 -19.05 -15.10
C ALA A 316 -2.91 -20.10 -14.03
N GLU A 317 -3.62 -20.10 -12.89
CA GLU A 317 -3.52 -21.12 -11.83
C GLU A 317 -4.38 -22.35 -12.13
#